data_02df816aed912a1fc9f1e1e83e3eb394
#
_entry.id   02df816aed912a1fc9f1e1e83e3eb394
#
_cell.length_a   1.000
_cell.length_b   1.000
_cell.length_c   1.000
_cell.angle_alpha   90.00
_cell.angle_beta   90.00
_cell.angle_gamma   90.00
#
_symmetry.space_group_name_H-M   'P 1'
#
loop_
_entity.id
_entity.type
_entity.pdbx_description
1 polymer ?
#
loop_
_entity_poly.entity_id
_entity_poly.type
_entity_poly.pdbx_seq_one_letter_code
_entity_poly.pdbx_strand_id
1 'polypeptide(L)'
;MDSKIQKLVILFVFEKMAIPLTEATVLDVCSSENDWLSYMECKQYLSELVDTNLVYRVPKSECLNITQDGISCLALFFTRIPSSIRDEITAYARDNRMRFKKRQSYFCDYSKNADGTYTVIMKINNESTTLMELKMVVANRSLAKFMYKSWVDKASQTYALLHDTLLD
;
A
#
# COMPACT_ATOMS: atom_id res chain seq x y z
N MET A 1 1.45 24.69 -7.04
CA MET A 1 0.19 24.49 -6.27
C MET A 1 0.43 24.98 -4.84
N ASP A 2 -0.56 25.61 -4.19
CA ASP A 2 -0.43 26.03 -2.78
C ASP A 2 -0.31 24.79 -1.87
N SER A 3 0.48 24.88 -0.80
CA SER A 3 0.73 23.80 0.17
C SER A 3 -0.55 23.21 0.77
N LYS A 4 -1.57 24.04 0.97
CA LYS A 4 -2.89 23.59 1.46
C LYS A 4 -3.59 22.70 0.44
N ILE A 5 -3.51 23.04 -0.84
CA ILE A 5 -4.09 22.25 -1.95
C ILE A 5 -3.31 20.93 -2.09
N GLN A 6 -1.99 20.96 -1.98
CA GLN A 6 -1.15 19.77 -2.06
C GLN A 6 -1.48 18.77 -0.94
N LYS A 7 -1.73 19.23 0.27
CA LYS A 7 -2.21 18.37 1.37
C LYS A 7 -3.59 17.76 1.08
N LEU A 8 -4.50 18.54 0.49
CA LEU A 8 -5.81 18.03 0.07
C LEU A 8 -5.68 16.97 -1.03
N VAL A 9 -4.70 17.09 -1.94
CA VAL A 9 -4.40 16.06 -2.95
C VAL A 9 -4.05 14.73 -2.27
N ILE A 10 -3.17 14.74 -1.27
CA ILE A 10 -2.81 13.53 -0.52
C ILE A 10 -4.03 12.92 0.19
N LEU A 11 -4.84 13.72 0.87
CA LEU A 11 -6.07 13.26 1.52
C LEU A 11 -7.05 12.66 0.49
N PHE A 12 -7.16 13.26 -0.69
CA PHE A 12 -8.03 12.78 -1.76
C PHE A 12 -7.56 11.45 -2.35
N VAL A 13 -6.24 11.24 -2.43
CA VAL A 13 -5.68 9.93 -2.81
C VAL A 13 -6.09 8.85 -1.81
N PHE A 14 -5.95 9.08 -0.50
CA PHE A 14 -6.41 8.12 0.51
C PHE A 14 -7.91 7.83 0.41
N GLU A 15 -8.71 8.88 0.25
CA GLU A 15 -10.18 8.74 0.15
C GLU A 15 -10.58 7.92 -1.08
N LYS A 16 -9.98 8.19 -2.24
CA LYS A 16 -10.31 7.49 -3.49
C LYS A 16 -9.75 6.07 -3.55
N MET A 17 -8.56 5.84 -3.02
CA MET A 17 -8.02 4.49 -2.90
C MET A 17 -8.83 3.62 -1.94
N ALA A 18 -9.43 4.20 -0.90
CA ALA A 18 -10.29 3.54 0.08
C ALA A 18 -9.65 2.31 0.76
N ILE A 19 -8.32 2.27 0.83
CA ILE A 19 -7.51 1.26 1.51
C ILE A 19 -6.36 1.94 2.23
N PRO A 20 -5.82 1.37 3.32
CA PRO A 20 -4.57 1.84 3.91
C PRO A 20 -3.42 1.73 2.91
N LEU A 21 -2.50 2.67 2.93
CA LEU A 21 -1.34 2.72 2.03
C LEU A 21 -0.05 2.90 2.85
N THR A 22 1.04 2.26 2.44
CA THR A 22 2.35 2.54 3.02
C THR A 22 2.83 3.93 2.61
N GLU A 23 3.70 4.54 3.41
CA GLU A 23 4.33 5.81 3.06
C GLU A 23 4.98 5.75 1.67
N ALA A 24 5.76 4.68 1.40
CA ALA A 24 6.39 4.48 0.11
C ALA A 24 5.37 4.48 -1.05
N THR A 25 4.24 3.79 -0.89
CA THR A 25 3.18 3.76 -1.91
C THR A 25 2.58 5.16 -2.14
N VAL A 26 2.32 5.93 -1.08
CA VAL A 26 1.77 7.29 -1.23
C VAL A 26 2.76 8.18 -1.99
N LEU A 27 4.06 8.09 -1.64
CA LEU A 27 5.11 8.85 -2.32
C LEU A 27 5.20 8.46 -3.81
N ASP A 28 5.19 7.18 -4.13
CA ASP A 28 5.25 6.71 -5.50
C ASP A 28 4.04 7.16 -6.32
N VAL A 29 2.84 6.97 -5.79
CA VAL A 29 1.59 7.35 -6.45
C VAL A 29 1.51 8.87 -6.70
N CYS A 30 1.84 9.68 -5.70
CA CYS A 30 1.71 11.13 -5.81
C CYS A 30 2.83 11.79 -6.60
N SER A 31 4.04 11.19 -6.66
CA SER A 31 5.20 11.80 -7.30
C SER A 31 5.71 11.00 -8.50
N SER A 32 6.21 9.80 -8.28
CA SER A 32 6.92 9.03 -9.32
C SER A 32 6.01 8.55 -10.45
N GLU A 33 4.77 8.17 -10.14
CA GLU A 33 3.83 7.63 -11.12
C GLU A 33 2.99 8.71 -11.81
N ASN A 34 2.59 9.77 -11.09
CA ASN A 34 1.61 10.74 -11.60
C ASN A 34 2.07 12.20 -11.56
N ASP A 35 3.18 12.52 -10.92
CA ASP A 35 3.76 13.87 -10.84
C ASP A 35 2.78 14.96 -10.34
N TRP A 36 1.85 14.60 -9.43
CA TRP A 36 0.93 15.56 -8.82
C TRP A 36 1.64 16.45 -7.80
N LEU A 37 2.64 15.89 -7.10
CA LEU A 37 3.52 16.58 -6.15
C LEU A 37 4.97 16.16 -6.38
N SER A 38 5.92 17.01 -6.00
CA SER A 38 7.30 16.57 -5.89
C SER A 38 7.47 15.58 -4.73
N TYR A 39 8.43 14.69 -4.82
CA TYR A 39 8.72 13.69 -3.79
C TYR A 39 8.94 14.33 -2.41
N MET A 40 9.71 15.39 -2.34
CA MET A 40 10.05 16.08 -1.09
C MET A 40 8.83 16.75 -0.46
N GLU A 41 8.02 17.43 -1.27
CA GLU A 41 6.77 18.06 -0.80
C GLU A 41 5.79 17.00 -0.31
N CYS A 42 5.62 15.92 -1.07
CA CYS A 42 4.73 14.82 -0.67
C CYS A 42 5.16 14.22 0.68
N LYS A 43 6.44 13.95 0.86
CA LYS A 43 6.98 13.42 2.12
C LYS A 43 6.77 14.37 3.29
N GLN A 44 7.06 15.65 3.10
CA GLN A 44 6.86 16.68 4.13
C GLN A 44 5.38 16.79 4.50
N TYR A 45 4.49 16.95 3.53
CA TYR A 45 3.06 17.14 3.80
C TYR A 45 2.40 15.91 4.36
N LEU A 46 2.84 14.70 3.98
CA LEU A 46 2.36 13.47 4.58
C LEU A 46 2.71 13.40 6.07
N SER A 47 3.93 13.80 6.45
CA SER A 47 4.34 13.90 7.85
C SER A 47 3.48 14.92 8.61
N GLU A 48 3.26 16.11 8.04
CA GLU A 48 2.41 17.14 8.64
C GLU A 48 0.95 16.71 8.80
N LEU A 49 0.42 15.91 7.87
CA LEU A 49 -0.93 15.33 7.96
C LEU A 49 -1.04 14.31 9.09
N VAL A 50 0.02 13.55 9.34
CA VAL A 50 0.09 12.63 10.49
C VAL A 50 0.17 13.42 11.80
N ASP A 51 1.02 14.43 11.86
CA ASP A 51 1.21 15.28 13.05
C ASP A 51 -0.07 16.04 13.44
N THR A 52 -0.87 16.42 12.45
CA THR A 52 -2.17 17.10 12.64
C THR A 52 -3.36 16.16 12.76
N ASN A 53 -3.12 14.85 12.81
CA ASN A 53 -4.14 13.82 12.96
C ASN A 53 -5.21 13.79 11.85
N LEU A 54 -4.87 14.23 10.65
CA LEU A 54 -5.70 14.07 9.45
C LEU A 54 -5.42 12.75 8.72
N VAL A 55 -4.25 12.16 8.97
CA VAL A 55 -3.83 10.82 8.58
C VAL A 55 -3.29 10.12 9.83
N TYR A 56 -3.51 8.82 9.97
CA TYR A 56 -3.03 8.05 11.11
C TYR A 56 -2.24 6.81 10.66
N ARG A 57 -1.37 6.31 11.55
CA ARG A 57 -0.68 5.05 11.37
C ARG A 57 -1.58 3.91 11.81
N VAL A 58 -1.82 2.95 10.92
CA VAL A 58 -2.65 1.78 11.24
C VAL A 58 -1.90 0.89 12.25
N PRO A 59 -2.50 0.54 13.40
CA PRO A 59 -1.85 -0.30 14.40
C PRO A 59 -1.37 -1.64 13.84
N LYS A 60 -0.17 -2.07 14.24
CA LYS A 60 0.48 -3.32 13.81
C LYS A 60 0.70 -3.42 12.28
N SER A 61 0.77 -2.29 11.61
CA SER A 61 0.97 -2.19 10.16
C SER A 61 1.92 -1.03 9.86
N GLU A 62 2.58 -1.07 8.72
CA GLU A 62 3.35 0.06 8.20
C GLU A 62 2.49 1.03 7.36
N CYS A 63 1.19 0.76 7.30
CA CYS A 63 0.27 1.55 6.51
C CYS A 63 -0.21 2.80 7.25
N LEU A 64 -0.59 3.78 6.45
CA LEU A 64 -1.26 5.01 6.83
C LEU A 64 -2.68 5.00 6.27
N ASN A 65 -3.60 5.68 6.94
CA ASN A 65 -4.95 5.88 6.43
C ASN A 65 -5.50 7.25 6.85
N ILE A 66 -6.49 7.73 6.12
CA ILE A 66 -7.17 8.99 6.44
C ILE A 66 -8.03 8.83 7.70
N THR A 67 -8.03 9.84 8.58
CA THR A 67 -8.89 9.89 9.76
C THR A 67 -10.29 10.41 9.41
N GLN A 68 -11.23 10.30 10.34
CA GLN A 68 -12.55 10.95 10.18
C GLN A 68 -12.42 12.47 10.05
N ASP A 69 -11.50 13.09 10.79
CA ASP A 69 -11.22 14.53 10.69
C ASP A 69 -10.61 14.87 9.31
N GLY A 70 -9.76 14.00 8.77
CA GLY A 70 -9.22 14.13 7.42
C GLY A 70 -10.31 14.08 6.35
N ILE A 71 -11.27 13.15 6.46
CA ILE A 71 -12.44 13.06 5.58
C ILE A 71 -13.29 14.33 5.67
N SER A 72 -13.56 14.82 6.87
CA SER A 72 -14.34 16.03 7.09
C SER A 72 -13.64 17.27 6.53
N CYS A 73 -12.33 17.38 6.73
CA CYS A 73 -11.52 18.46 6.15
C CYS A 73 -11.57 18.41 4.61
N LEU A 74 -11.38 17.24 4.04
CA LEU A 74 -11.45 17.06 2.60
C LEU A 74 -12.84 17.45 2.04
N ALA A 75 -13.92 17.02 2.68
CA ALA A 75 -15.29 17.34 2.26
C ALA A 75 -15.57 18.85 2.19
N LEU A 76 -14.96 19.62 3.11
CA LEU A 76 -15.10 21.08 3.13
C LEU A 76 -14.31 21.78 2.02
N PHE A 77 -13.20 21.22 1.61
CA PHE A 77 -12.22 21.94 0.75
C PHE A 77 -11.88 21.23 -0.55
N PHE A 78 -12.47 20.06 -0.87
CA PHE A 78 -12.08 19.27 -2.04
C PHE A 78 -12.22 20.04 -3.37
N THR A 79 -13.15 21.00 -3.46
CA THR A 79 -13.32 21.83 -4.65
C THR A 79 -12.14 22.76 -4.95
N ARG A 80 -11.24 22.95 -3.96
CA ARG A 80 -9.99 23.70 -4.15
C ARG A 80 -8.92 22.91 -4.92
N ILE A 81 -9.05 21.58 -4.98
CA ILE A 81 -8.21 20.75 -5.82
C ILE A 81 -8.63 20.98 -7.28
N PRO A 82 -7.69 21.29 -8.20
CA PRO A 82 -8.01 21.43 -9.61
C PRO A 82 -8.79 20.23 -10.15
N SER A 83 -9.83 20.48 -10.97
CA SER A 83 -10.69 19.43 -11.50
C SER A 83 -9.90 18.36 -12.27
N SER A 84 -8.91 18.76 -13.06
CA SER A 84 -8.04 17.84 -13.78
C SER A 84 -7.35 16.83 -12.84
N ILE A 85 -6.78 17.31 -11.72
CA ILE A 85 -6.12 16.45 -10.73
C ILE A 85 -7.13 15.52 -10.03
N ARG A 86 -8.34 16.03 -9.72
CA ARG A 86 -9.40 15.19 -9.14
C ARG A 86 -9.80 14.06 -10.09
N ASP A 87 -9.95 14.36 -11.36
CA ASP A 87 -10.32 13.38 -12.40
C ASP A 87 -9.21 12.34 -12.58
N GLU A 88 -7.94 12.78 -12.61
CA GLU A 88 -6.78 11.89 -12.70
C GLU A 88 -6.68 10.96 -11.49
N ILE A 89 -6.80 11.49 -10.26
CA ILE A 89 -6.75 10.68 -9.03
C ILE A 89 -7.90 9.67 -9.02
N THR A 90 -9.11 10.10 -9.41
CA THR A 90 -10.28 9.22 -9.45
C THR A 90 -10.09 8.08 -10.45
N ALA A 91 -9.60 8.39 -11.64
CA ALA A 91 -9.30 7.39 -12.66
C ALA A 91 -8.19 6.44 -12.22
N TYR A 92 -7.10 6.97 -11.67
CA TYR A 92 -5.99 6.18 -11.16
C TYR A 92 -6.44 5.20 -10.06
N ALA A 93 -7.22 5.68 -9.08
CA ALA A 93 -7.73 4.86 -7.99
C ALA A 93 -8.65 3.74 -8.50
N ARG A 94 -9.57 4.05 -9.42
CA ARG A 94 -10.43 3.06 -10.05
C ARG A 94 -9.63 1.95 -10.72
N ASP A 95 -8.58 2.31 -11.46
CA ASP A 95 -7.81 1.37 -12.28
C ASP A 95 -6.79 0.57 -11.47
N ASN A 96 -6.35 1.08 -10.31
CA ASN A 96 -5.24 0.52 -9.55
C ASN A 96 -5.59 -0.02 -8.15
N ARG A 97 -6.73 0.37 -7.56
CA ARG A 97 -7.11 -0.01 -6.19
C ARG A 97 -7.06 -1.51 -5.95
N MET A 98 -7.59 -2.31 -6.87
CA MET A 98 -7.60 -3.77 -6.73
C MET A 98 -6.19 -4.36 -6.76
N ARG A 99 -5.29 -3.79 -7.55
CA ARG A 99 -3.88 -4.19 -7.58
C ARG A 99 -3.20 -3.98 -6.23
N PHE A 100 -3.38 -2.81 -5.62
CA PHE A 100 -2.82 -2.51 -4.29
C PHE A 100 -3.47 -3.36 -3.19
N LYS A 101 -4.78 -3.51 -3.22
CA LYS A 101 -5.49 -4.40 -2.29
C LYS A 101 -4.99 -5.83 -2.37
N LYS A 102 -4.79 -6.36 -3.57
CA LYS A 102 -4.25 -7.69 -3.80
C LYS A 102 -2.83 -7.83 -3.25
N ARG A 103 -1.95 -6.83 -3.45
CA ARG A 103 -0.59 -6.81 -2.89
C ARG A 103 -0.56 -6.80 -1.37
N GLN A 104 -1.48 -6.10 -0.73
CA GLN A 104 -1.60 -6.08 0.73
C GLN A 104 -2.12 -7.40 1.28
N SER A 105 -3.06 -8.03 0.58
CA SER A 105 -3.59 -9.34 0.94
C SER A 105 -2.57 -10.45 0.74
N TYR A 106 -1.74 -10.36 -0.27
CA TYR A 106 -0.74 -11.38 -0.64
C TYR A 106 0.67 -10.79 -0.52
N PHE A 107 1.12 -10.64 0.73
CA PHE A 107 2.43 -10.10 1.03
C PHE A 107 3.53 -11.13 0.75
N CYS A 108 4.64 -10.68 0.17
CA CYS A 108 5.87 -11.44 0.04
C CYS A 108 7.08 -10.54 0.20
N ASP A 109 8.09 -11.02 0.90
CA ASP A 109 9.39 -10.38 1.03
C ASP A 109 10.48 -11.44 1.12
N TYR A 110 11.74 -11.06 0.87
CA TYR A 110 12.87 -11.97 1.02
C TYR A 110 14.12 -11.23 1.52
N SER A 111 14.93 -11.94 2.28
CA SER A 111 16.19 -11.43 2.84
C SER A 111 17.30 -12.44 2.70
N LYS A 112 18.55 -11.94 2.59
CA LYS A 112 19.75 -12.77 2.54
C LYS A 112 20.13 -13.24 3.94
N ASN A 113 20.40 -14.53 4.08
CA ASN A 113 20.92 -15.13 5.30
C ASN A 113 22.44 -15.03 5.36
N ALA A 114 23.02 -15.24 6.57
CA ALA A 114 24.45 -15.19 6.79
C ALA A 114 25.24 -16.24 5.99
N ASP A 115 24.64 -17.40 5.69
CA ASP A 115 25.21 -18.50 4.92
C ASP A 115 25.11 -18.34 3.40
N GLY A 116 24.57 -17.22 2.92
CA GLY A 116 24.37 -16.93 1.49
C GLY A 116 23.07 -17.46 0.91
N THR A 117 22.27 -18.21 1.66
CA THR A 117 20.90 -18.57 1.29
C THR A 117 19.95 -17.39 1.49
N TYR A 118 18.69 -17.56 1.06
CA TYR A 118 17.66 -16.53 1.20
C TYR A 118 16.45 -17.09 1.91
N THR A 119 15.91 -16.33 2.85
CA THR A 119 14.60 -16.60 3.45
C THR A 119 13.54 -15.82 2.74
N VAL A 120 12.51 -16.51 2.24
CA VAL A 120 11.32 -15.93 1.62
C VAL A 120 10.16 -16.03 2.61
N ILE A 121 9.53 -14.90 2.91
CA ILE A 121 8.36 -14.82 3.78
C ILE A 121 7.16 -14.50 2.90
N MET A 122 6.15 -15.35 2.94
CA MET A 122 4.91 -15.22 2.18
C MET A 122 3.73 -15.23 3.13
N LYS A 123 2.83 -14.25 2.99
CA LYS A 123 1.66 -14.13 3.86
C LYS A 123 0.39 -13.96 3.05
N ILE A 124 -0.69 -14.50 3.58
CA ILE A 124 -2.05 -14.17 3.17
C ILE A 124 -2.72 -13.48 4.35
N ASN A 125 -3.12 -12.23 4.12
CA ASN A 125 -3.76 -11.38 5.11
C ASN A 125 -5.20 -11.09 4.72
N ASN A 126 -6.08 -11.01 5.71
CA ASN A 126 -7.35 -10.29 5.59
C ASN A 126 -7.25 -8.93 6.29
N GLU A 127 -8.36 -8.21 6.44
CA GLU A 127 -8.37 -6.86 7.00
C GLU A 127 -7.83 -6.76 8.44
N SER A 128 -7.88 -7.84 9.22
CA SER A 128 -7.56 -7.81 10.65
C SER A 128 -6.52 -8.83 11.10
N THR A 129 -6.20 -9.83 10.28
CA THR A 129 -5.32 -10.92 10.71
C THR A 129 -4.56 -11.55 9.55
N THR A 130 -3.47 -12.23 9.86
CA THR A 130 -2.75 -13.11 8.94
C THR A 130 -3.39 -14.49 8.96
N LEU A 131 -3.92 -14.92 7.82
CA LEU A 131 -4.55 -16.23 7.65
C LEU A 131 -3.51 -17.34 7.46
N MET A 132 -2.40 -17.03 6.80
CA MET A 132 -1.31 -17.96 6.55
C MET A 132 0.02 -17.20 6.47
N GLU A 133 1.05 -17.77 7.08
CA GLU A 133 2.42 -17.32 6.90
C GLU A 133 3.29 -18.53 6.57
N LEU A 134 4.07 -18.42 5.49
CA LEU A 134 5.07 -19.41 5.08
C LEU A 134 6.44 -18.76 5.08
N LYS A 135 7.44 -19.47 5.63
CA LYS A 135 8.85 -19.13 5.51
C LYS A 135 9.57 -20.27 4.81
N MET A 136 10.25 -19.95 3.73
CA MET A 136 11.03 -20.91 2.98
C MET A 136 12.45 -20.41 2.77
N VAL A 137 13.42 -21.30 2.99
CA VAL A 137 14.82 -21.01 2.66
C VAL A 137 15.11 -21.55 1.27
N VAL A 138 15.64 -20.71 0.41
CA VAL A 138 16.05 -21.05 -0.96
C VAL A 138 17.52 -20.78 -1.18
N ALA A 139 18.12 -21.50 -2.13
CA ALA A 139 19.57 -21.54 -2.31
C ALA A 139 20.17 -20.21 -2.78
N ASN A 140 19.45 -19.40 -3.56
CA ASN A 140 19.98 -18.20 -4.17
C ASN A 140 18.93 -17.12 -4.37
N ARG A 141 19.41 -15.91 -4.73
CA ARG A 141 18.55 -14.74 -4.95
C ARG A 141 17.58 -14.92 -6.12
N SER A 142 17.97 -15.63 -7.16
CA SER A 142 17.12 -15.82 -8.34
C SER A 142 15.86 -16.58 -7.99
N LEU A 143 15.96 -17.63 -7.17
CA LEU A 143 14.80 -18.38 -6.67
C LEU A 143 13.92 -17.52 -5.76
N ALA A 144 14.52 -16.76 -4.84
CA ALA A 144 13.79 -15.85 -3.96
C ALA A 144 13.02 -14.80 -4.76
N LYS A 145 13.65 -14.19 -5.76
CA LYS A 145 13.03 -13.20 -6.65
C LYS A 145 11.91 -13.80 -7.49
N PHE A 146 12.07 -15.03 -7.96
CA PHE A 146 11.03 -15.74 -8.70
C PHE A 146 9.79 -15.97 -7.82
N MET A 147 9.99 -16.45 -6.59
CA MET A 147 8.90 -16.64 -5.62
C MET A 147 8.21 -15.33 -5.28
N TYR A 148 8.98 -14.27 -5.06
CA TYR A 148 8.46 -12.93 -4.82
C TYR A 148 7.53 -12.45 -5.94
N LYS A 149 7.93 -12.62 -7.19
CA LYS A 149 7.13 -12.20 -8.35
C LYS A 149 5.89 -13.04 -8.57
N SER A 150 5.96 -14.35 -8.30
CA SER A 150 4.87 -15.28 -8.56
C SER A 150 3.86 -15.38 -7.43
N TRP A 151 4.21 -14.95 -6.21
CA TRP A 151 3.36 -15.14 -5.04
C TRP A 151 1.97 -14.54 -5.16
N VAL A 152 1.88 -13.30 -5.63
CA VAL A 152 0.59 -12.58 -5.77
C VAL A 152 -0.41 -13.37 -6.63
N ASP A 153 0.07 -14.05 -7.66
CA ASP A 153 -0.78 -14.83 -8.57
C ASP A 153 -1.07 -16.24 -8.06
N LYS A 154 -0.22 -16.78 -7.18
CA LYS A 154 -0.29 -18.17 -6.72
C LYS A 154 -0.74 -18.34 -5.27
N ALA A 155 -0.82 -17.24 -4.51
CA ALA A 155 -1.14 -17.30 -3.09
C ALA A 155 -2.48 -18.01 -2.80
N SER A 156 -3.53 -17.66 -3.51
CA SER A 156 -4.85 -18.24 -3.31
C SER A 156 -4.87 -19.76 -3.60
N GLN A 157 -4.22 -20.18 -4.67
CA GLN A 157 -4.10 -21.60 -5.03
C GLN A 157 -3.26 -22.36 -4.00
N THR A 158 -2.18 -21.77 -3.52
CA THR A 158 -1.31 -22.36 -2.48
C THR A 158 -2.07 -22.54 -1.18
N TYR A 159 -2.86 -21.56 -0.77
CA TYR A 159 -3.70 -21.66 0.42
C TYR A 159 -4.72 -22.81 0.30
N ALA A 160 -5.44 -22.87 -0.81
CA ALA A 160 -6.43 -23.93 -1.04
C ALA A 160 -5.78 -25.31 -1.03
N LEU A 161 -4.63 -25.48 -1.67
CA LEU A 161 -3.90 -26.76 -1.71
C LEU A 161 -3.47 -27.20 -0.31
N LEU A 162 -2.91 -26.30 0.49
CA LEU A 162 -2.49 -26.62 1.86
C LEU A 162 -3.69 -26.92 2.76
N HIS A 163 -4.75 -26.13 2.65
CA HIS A 163 -5.99 -26.32 3.40
C HIS A 163 -6.59 -27.69 3.12
N ASP A 164 -6.76 -28.06 1.86
CA ASP A 164 -7.31 -29.35 1.45
C ASP A 164 -6.42 -30.51 1.90
N THR A 165 -5.09 -30.38 1.72
CA THR A 165 -4.13 -31.43 2.12
C THR A 165 -4.08 -31.66 3.63
N LEU A 166 -4.25 -30.63 4.43
CA LEU A 166 -4.13 -30.72 5.90
C LEU A 166 -5.45 -31.10 6.59
N LEU A 167 -6.59 -30.93 5.93
CA LEU A 167 -7.91 -31.24 6.47
C LEU A 167 -8.51 -32.56 5.94
N ASP A 168 -7.87 -33.23 4.99
CA ASP A 168 -8.18 -34.57 4.55
C ASP A 168 -7.59 -35.61 5.54
#